data_18f0ff1aee70e088bfabd355fd5d71e4
#
_entry.id   18f0ff1aee70e088bfabd355fd5d71e4
#
_cell.length_a   1.000
_cell.length_b   1.000
_cell.length_c   1.000
_cell.angle_alpha   90.00
_cell.angle_beta   90.00
_cell.angle_gamma   90.00
#
_symmetry.space_group_name_H-M   'P 1'
#
loop_
_entity.id
_entity.type
_entity.pdbx_description
1 polymer ?
#
loop_
_entity_poly.entity_id
_entity_poly.type
_entity_poly.pdbx_seq_one_letter_code
_entity_poly.pdbx_strand_id
1 'polypeptide(L)'
;KGNARWFLFLGFLATSFLGLNTIAVAFIFLIVAVLMVGFTESDFAGFKSIQQNNDLSYQYFTKKDLRHSWFMWHWFCESCYNYERMQGLGFCTAMIPLLRKIYKGDDEAMIAAMKRQSMFFNTDHDFGGMILGICASMEEQKRSGADIPDEAFVALKSGLMGPCAGIGDTLSQVVLLPVLSVIFINLATQGAVWAPIAYTVLFMAIFYGVGYWMLNIGYKSGGEAVLKLMESGIFDKVVKVANILGCAVCGALICSYVSFNWNVVMMREGV
;
A
#
# COMPACT_ATOMS: atom_id res chain seq x y z
N LYS A 1 11.22 1.20 -18.24
CA LYS A 1 10.21 0.09 -18.14
C LYS A 1 10.72 -1.28 -18.62
N GLY A 2 11.92 -1.39 -19.26
CA GLY A 2 12.43 -2.64 -19.86
C GLY A 2 13.22 -3.58 -18.95
N ASN A 3 13.87 -3.07 -17.92
CA ASN A 3 14.92 -3.82 -17.21
C ASN A 3 14.40 -4.84 -16.17
N ALA A 4 13.22 -4.64 -15.59
CA ALA A 4 12.71 -5.55 -14.55
C ALA A 4 12.39 -6.96 -15.11
N ARG A 5 12.02 -7.08 -16.38
CA ARG A 5 11.69 -8.36 -17.03
C ARG A 5 12.85 -9.35 -17.07
N TRP A 6 14.09 -8.88 -17.14
CA TRP A 6 15.27 -9.73 -17.08
C TRP A 6 15.43 -10.44 -15.75
N PHE A 7 14.93 -9.84 -14.66
CA PHE A 7 14.97 -10.46 -13.34
C PHE A 7 14.07 -11.70 -13.22
N LEU A 8 13.03 -11.82 -14.05
CA LEU A 8 12.25 -13.04 -14.16
C LEU A 8 13.13 -14.20 -14.66
N PHE A 9 13.91 -13.98 -15.71
CA PHE A 9 14.87 -14.99 -16.22
C PHE A 9 15.97 -15.28 -15.20
N LEU A 10 16.51 -14.26 -14.55
CA LEU A 10 17.54 -14.44 -13.54
C LEU A 10 17.03 -15.22 -12.33
N GLY A 11 15.81 -14.97 -11.85
CA GLY A 11 15.18 -15.74 -10.79
C GLY A 11 14.95 -17.21 -11.20
N PHE A 12 14.47 -17.45 -12.42
CA PHE A 12 14.34 -18.78 -13.00
C PHE A 12 15.70 -19.50 -13.07
N LEU A 13 16.73 -18.84 -13.61
CA LEU A 13 18.07 -19.40 -13.73
C LEU A 13 18.69 -19.68 -12.36
N ALA A 14 18.52 -18.80 -11.38
CA ALA A 14 19.04 -19.00 -10.03
C ALA A 14 18.45 -20.26 -9.37
N THR A 15 17.18 -20.53 -9.56
CA THR A 15 16.55 -21.76 -9.07
C THR A 15 16.94 -22.97 -9.91
N SER A 16 16.93 -22.85 -11.24
CA SER A 16 17.17 -23.97 -12.15
C SER A 16 18.63 -24.46 -12.15
N PHE A 17 19.59 -23.53 -12.16
CA PHE A 17 21.01 -23.88 -12.33
C PHE A 17 21.81 -23.83 -11.02
N LEU A 18 21.44 -22.97 -10.08
CA LEU A 18 22.14 -22.86 -8.79
C LEU A 18 21.44 -23.65 -7.69
N GLY A 19 20.29 -24.26 -7.97
CA GLY A 19 19.53 -25.02 -6.98
C GLY A 19 19.03 -24.19 -5.80
N LEU A 20 18.94 -22.85 -5.95
CA LEU A 20 18.49 -21.97 -4.89
C LEU A 20 16.97 -22.12 -4.70
N ASN A 21 16.54 -22.25 -3.45
CA ASN A 21 15.13 -22.21 -3.16
C ASN A 21 14.56 -20.78 -3.34
N THR A 22 13.25 -20.67 -3.53
CA THR A 22 12.59 -19.39 -3.82
C THR A 22 12.81 -18.34 -2.74
N ILE A 23 12.96 -18.76 -1.48
CA ILE A 23 13.25 -17.86 -0.35
C ILE A 23 14.65 -17.25 -0.49
N ALA A 24 15.66 -18.06 -0.82
CA ALA A 24 17.03 -17.57 -1.05
C ALA A 24 17.06 -16.61 -2.24
N VAL A 25 16.34 -16.91 -3.33
CA VAL A 25 16.19 -16.02 -4.48
C VAL A 25 15.57 -14.70 -4.05
N ALA A 26 14.49 -14.71 -3.25
CA ALA A 26 13.84 -13.49 -2.76
C ALA A 26 14.81 -12.61 -1.96
N PHE A 27 15.59 -13.17 -1.04
CA PHE A 27 16.56 -12.39 -0.25
C PHE A 27 17.71 -11.83 -1.10
N ILE A 28 18.27 -12.63 -1.99
CA ILE A 28 19.38 -12.19 -2.87
C ILE A 28 18.91 -11.04 -3.76
N PHE A 29 17.75 -11.21 -4.43
CA PHE A 29 17.25 -10.18 -5.34
C PHE A 29 16.68 -8.95 -4.61
N LEU A 30 16.25 -9.06 -3.36
CA LEU A 30 15.94 -7.89 -2.53
C LEU A 30 17.20 -7.03 -2.30
N ILE A 31 18.32 -7.66 -1.92
CA ILE A 31 19.60 -6.97 -1.74
C ILE A 31 20.05 -6.34 -3.06
N VAL A 32 20.04 -7.12 -4.15
CA VAL A 32 20.42 -6.61 -5.49
C VAL A 32 19.54 -5.43 -5.90
N ALA A 33 18.22 -5.52 -5.71
CA ALA A 33 17.29 -4.46 -6.07
C ALA A 33 17.54 -3.17 -5.27
N VAL A 34 17.75 -3.28 -3.95
CA VAL A 34 18.07 -2.13 -3.09
C VAL A 34 19.38 -1.48 -3.51
N LEU A 35 20.44 -2.28 -3.79
CA LEU A 35 21.73 -1.76 -4.24
C LEU A 35 21.64 -1.10 -5.63
N MET A 36 20.90 -1.70 -6.57
CA MET A 36 20.74 -1.15 -7.92
C MET A 36 19.93 0.15 -7.96
N VAL A 37 18.94 0.27 -7.13
CA VAL A 37 18.08 1.46 -7.09
C VAL A 37 18.78 2.62 -6.38
N GLY A 38 19.61 2.32 -5.38
CA GLY A 38 20.39 3.32 -4.64
C GLY A 38 19.51 4.34 -3.90
N PHE A 39 19.25 4.10 -2.62
CA PHE A 39 18.57 5.07 -1.77
C PHE A 39 19.60 6.06 -1.20
N THR A 40 19.25 7.35 -1.22
CA THR A 40 20.07 8.44 -0.69
C THR A 40 19.38 9.11 0.50
N GLU A 41 20.12 9.85 1.31
CA GLU A 41 19.52 10.60 2.43
C GLU A 41 18.46 11.62 1.96
N SER A 42 18.63 12.18 0.76
CA SER A 42 17.66 13.11 0.17
C SER A 42 16.30 12.45 -0.11
N ASP A 43 16.27 11.15 -0.40
CA ASP A 43 15.00 10.44 -0.63
C ASP A 43 14.15 10.39 0.65
N PHE A 44 14.82 10.35 1.82
CA PHE A 44 14.16 10.32 3.12
C PHE A 44 13.95 11.71 3.74
N ALA A 45 14.44 12.78 3.09
CA ALA A 45 14.30 14.14 3.62
C ALA A 45 12.83 14.54 3.81
N GLY A 46 11.95 14.15 2.88
CA GLY A 46 10.51 14.36 3.01
C GLY A 46 9.90 13.68 4.23
N PHE A 47 10.28 12.43 4.51
CA PHE A 47 9.84 11.74 5.73
C PHE A 47 10.40 12.38 7.00
N LYS A 48 11.67 12.82 6.98
CA LYS A 48 12.28 13.53 8.12
C LYS A 48 11.56 14.84 8.42
N SER A 49 11.22 15.64 7.39
CA SER A 49 10.48 16.90 7.57
C SER A 49 9.08 16.69 8.12
N ILE A 50 8.37 15.65 7.69
CA ILE A 50 7.07 15.25 8.23
C ILE A 50 7.18 14.85 9.70
N GLN A 51 8.26 14.16 10.07
CA GLN A 51 8.49 13.71 11.44
C GLN A 51 8.88 14.83 12.37
N GLN A 52 9.55 15.89 11.87
CA GLN A 52 9.90 17.09 12.63
C GLN A 52 8.71 18.04 12.87
N ASN A 53 7.70 18.03 11.98
CA ASN A 53 6.45 18.78 12.16
C ASN A 53 5.48 18.13 13.17
N ASN A 54 6.00 17.39 14.15
CA ASN A 54 5.21 16.69 15.17
C ASN A 54 4.45 17.62 16.13
N ASP A 55 4.60 18.95 16.02
CA ASP A 55 3.95 19.95 16.87
C ASP A 55 2.55 20.38 16.43
N LEU A 56 1.98 19.75 15.37
CA LEU A 56 0.55 19.85 15.12
C LEU A 56 -0.18 19.16 16.26
N SER A 57 -0.47 19.92 17.30
CA SER A 57 -1.35 19.49 18.38
C SER A 57 -2.65 18.99 17.76
N TYR A 58 -3.03 17.77 18.07
CA TYR A 58 -4.34 17.23 17.76
C TYR A 58 -5.38 18.17 18.39
N GLN A 59 -6.01 19.03 17.60
CA GLN A 59 -6.98 20.00 18.12
C GLN A 59 -8.28 19.33 18.51
N TYR A 60 -8.79 18.45 17.63
CA TYR A 60 -10.08 17.78 17.81
C TYR A 60 -9.93 16.25 17.88
N PHE A 61 -9.03 15.65 17.11
CA PHE A 61 -8.91 14.20 17.03
C PHE A 61 -7.78 13.66 17.89
N THR A 62 -8.10 12.66 18.68
CA THR A 62 -7.11 11.88 19.44
C THR A 62 -6.61 10.70 18.60
N LYS A 63 -5.49 10.10 19.02
CA LYS A 63 -5.00 8.84 18.41
C LYS A 63 -6.06 7.73 18.42
N LYS A 64 -6.99 7.74 19.40
CA LYS A 64 -8.08 6.79 19.48
C LYS A 64 -9.11 7.03 18.39
N ASP A 65 -9.42 8.29 18.09
CA ASP A 65 -10.38 8.66 17.03
C ASP A 65 -9.83 8.25 15.66
N LEU A 66 -8.57 8.57 15.38
CA LEU A 66 -7.91 8.20 14.14
C LEU A 66 -7.83 6.68 13.97
N ARG A 67 -7.51 5.93 15.04
CA ARG A 67 -7.49 4.47 14.99
C ARG A 67 -8.88 3.88 14.77
N HIS A 68 -9.93 4.49 15.31
CA HIS A 68 -11.30 4.07 15.04
C HIS A 68 -11.69 4.32 13.58
N SER A 69 -11.36 5.50 13.04
CA SER A 69 -11.57 5.81 11.62
C SER A 69 -10.80 4.82 10.73
N TRP A 70 -9.54 4.53 11.05
CA TRP A 70 -8.75 3.51 10.35
C TRP A 70 -9.38 2.12 10.40
N PHE A 71 -9.84 1.69 11.57
CA PHE A 71 -10.56 0.43 11.73
C PHE A 71 -11.79 0.36 10.83
N MET A 72 -12.60 1.44 10.79
CA MET A 72 -13.77 1.52 9.92
C MET A 72 -13.38 1.45 8.44
N TRP A 73 -12.31 2.15 8.02
CA TRP A 73 -11.80 2.07 6.66
C TRP A 73 -11.32 0.65 6.32
N HIS A 74 -10.47 0.08 7.16
CA HIS A 74 -9.88 -1.23 6.92
C HIS A 74 -10.91 -2.35 6.74
N TRP A 75 -12.02 -2.30 7.45
CA TRP A 75 -13.05 -3.35 7.39
C TRP A 75 -14.21 -3.04 6.45
N PHE A 76 -14.47 -1.78 6.13
CA PHE A 76 -15.69 -1.38 5.44
C PHE A 76 -15.46 -0.61 4.13
N CYS A 77 -14.23 -0.36 3.71
CA CYS A 77 -13.94 0.40 2.50
C CYS A 77 -14.62 -0.17 1.24
N GLU A 78 -14.76 -1.48 1.16
CA GLU A 78 -15.34 -2.19 0.02
C GLU A 78 -16.77 -2.70 0.25
N SER A 79 -17.32 -2.56 1.47
CA SER A 79 -18.65 -3.11 1.81
C SER A 79 -19.80 -2.50 1.01
N CYS A 80 -19.66 -1.26 0.51
CA CYS A 80 -20.66 -0.56 -0.29
C CYS A 80 -20.13 -0.23 -1.70
N TYR A 81 -19.27 -1.08 -2.25
CA TYR A 81 -18.66 -0.86 -3.55
C TYR A 81 -19.70 -0.83 -4.67
N ASN A 82 -19.66 0.21 -5.50
CA ASN A 82 -20.58 0.38 -6.62
C ASN A 82 -19.92 1.15 -7.77
N TYR A 83 -20.46 1.03 -8.98
CA TYR A 83 -19.87 1.62 -10.19
C TYR A 83 -19.85 3.16 -10.20
N GLU A 84 -20.77 3.83 -9.47
CA GLU A 84 -20.88 5.30 -9.47
C GLU A 84 -19.79 5.93 -8.59
N ARG A 85 -19.53 5.35 -7.40
CA ARG A 85 -18.71 5.98 -6.36
C ARG A 85 -17.55 5.12 -5.89
N MET A 86 -17.46 3.88 -6.37
CA MET A 86 -16.48 2.88 -5.97
C MET A 86 -16.41 2.73 -4.43
N GLN A 87 -15.28 3.07 -3.82
CA GLN A 87 -15.06 3.05 -2.37
C GLN A 87 -15.60 4.30 -1.64
N GLY A 88 -16.21 5.27 -2.36
CA GLY A 88 -16.60 6.56 -1.79
C GLY A 88 -17.53 6.48 -0.58
N LEU A 89 -18.49 5.53 -0.57
CA LEU A 89 -19.35 5.30 0.59
C LEU A 89 -18.59 4.71 1.78
N GLY A 90 -17.67 3.78 1.53
CA GLY A 90 -16.77 3.23 2.55
C GLY A 90 -15.87 4.32 3.15
N PHE A 91 -15.34 5.21 2.30
CA PHE A 91 -14.55 6.36 2.74
C PHE A 91 -15.36 7.30 3.65
N CYS A 92 -16.58 7.65 3.24
CA CYS A 92 -17.47 8.44 4.08
C CYS A 92 -17.77 7.74 5.41
N THR A 93 -18.05 6.42 5.38
CA THR A 93 -18.29 5.63 6.59
C THR A 93 -17.12 5.70 7.56
N ALA A 94 -15.89 5.61 7.05
CA ALA A 94 -14.68 5.76 7.86
C ALA A 94 -14.51 7.17 8.44
N MET A 95 -14.97 8.19 7.74
CA MET A 95 -14.95 9.58 8.23
C MET A 95 -16.03 9.90 9.26
N ILE A 96 -17.17 9.19 9.29
CA ILE A 96 -18.31 9.48 10.19
C ILE A 96 -17.90 9.65 11.65
N PRO A 97 -17.08 8.78 12.28
CA PRO A 97 -16.68 8.95 13.67
C PRO A 97 -15.98 10.30 13.94
N LEU A 98 -15.17 10.76 12.99
CA LEU A 98 -14.44 12.02 13.06
C LEU A 98 -15.40 13.19 12.85
N LEU A 99 -16.24 13.14 11.82
CA LEU A 99 -17.21 14.20 11.48
C LEU A 99 -18.21 14.43 12.61
N ARG A 100 -18.73 13.36 13.23
CA ARG A 100 -19.63 13.47 14.38
C ARG A 100 -19.01 14.20 15.57
N LYS A 101 -17.70 14.13 15.70
CA LYS A 101 -16.99 14.79 16.80
C LYS A 101 -16.85 16.28 16.56
N ILE A 102 -16.47 16.69 15.34
CA ILE A 102 -16.22 18.10 15.01
C ILE A 102 -17.48 18.88 14.63
N TYR A 103 -18.50 18.22 14.08
CA TYR A 103 -19.76 18.85 13.68
C TYR A 103 -20.91 18.55 14.66
N LYS A 104 -20.58 18.21 15.90
CA LYS A 104 -21.59 17.92 16.93
C LYS A 104 -22.54 19.11 17.12
N GLY A 105 -23.85 18.88 16.90
CA GLY A 105 -24.90 19.91 17.04
C GLY A 105 -25.04 20.83 15.82
N ASP A 106 -24.39 20.52 14.71
CA ASP A 106 -24.45 21.27 13.46
C ASP A 106 -24.76 20.28 12.31
N ASP A 107 -26.04 19.97 12.16
CA ASP A 107 -26.51 18.96 11.21
C ASP A 107 -26.31 19.39 9.76
N GLU A 108 -26.40 20.69 9.45
CA GLU A 108 -26.16 21.17 8.09
C GLU A 108 -24.69 20.98 7.68
N ALA A 109 -23.75 21.36 8.55
CA ALA A 109 -22.32 21.14 8.30
C ALA A 109 -21.97 19.65 8.25
N MET A 110 -22.59 18.82 9.09
CA MET A 110 -22.42 17.37 9.05
C MET A 110 -22.88 16.78 7.71
N ILE A 111 -24.05 17.15 7.21
CA ILE A 111 -24.59 16.70 5.92
C ILE A 111 -23.68 17.16 4.77
N ALA A 112 -23.23 18.41 4.79
CA ALA A 112 -22.30 18.92 3.79
C ALA A 112 -20.96 18.14 3.80
N ALA A 113 -20.42 17.87 4.99
CA ALA A 113 -19.22 17.05 5.14
C ALA A 113 -19.40 15.63 4.60
N MET A 114 -20.49 14.96 4.93
CA MET A 114 -20.79 13.63 4.41
C MET A 114 -20.93 13.62 2.88
N LYS A 115 -21.57 14.62 2.28
CA LYS A 115 -21.69 14.74 0.82
C LYS A 115 -20.31 14.82 0.15
N ARG A 116 -19.40 15.70 0.59
CA ARG A 116 -18.06 15.84 0.00
C ARG A 116 -17.18 14.64 0.27
N GLN A 117 -17.38 13.90 1.39
CA GLN A 117 -16.62 12.69 1.67
C GLN A 117 -17.16 11.43 0.95
N SER A 118 -18.44 11.41 0.53
CA SER A 118 -19.06 10.30 -0.20
C SER A 118 -18.89 10.35 -1.71
N MET A 119 -18.10 11.28 -2.25
CA MET A 119 -17.82 11.38 -3.68
C MET A 119 -17.00 10.19 -4.19
N PHE A 120 -16.87 10.09 -5.51
CA PHE A 120 -16.06 9.05 -6.15
C PHE A 120 -14.69 8.92 -5.51
N PHE A 121 -14.33 7.71 -5.12
CA PHE A 121 -13.04 7.38 -4.53
C PHE A 121 -12.68 5.94 -4.83
N ASN A 122 -11.47 5.70 -5.35
CA ASN A 122 -10.97 4.36 -5.60
C ASN A 122 -9.44 4.36 -5.57
N THR A 123 -8.85 3.63 -4.63
CA THR A 123 -7.40 3.53 -4.47
C THR A 123 -7.04 2.22 -3.78
N ASP A 124 -5.74 1.92 -3.69
CA ASP A 124 -5.27 0.85 -2.83
C ASP A 124 -5.73 1.07 -1.38
N HIS A 125 -6.11 -0.01 -0.74
CA HIS A 125 -6.71 -0.02 0.58
C HIS A 125 -5.79 0.60 1.65
N ASP A 126 -4.51 0.25 1.66
CA ASP A 126 -3.59 0.65 2.73
C ASP A 126 -3.05 2.07 2.50
N PHE A 127 -2.67 2.38 1.28
CA PHE A 127 -2.24 3.72 0.90
C PHE A 127 -3.39 4.73 0.89
N GLY A 128 -4.63 4.26 0.72
CA GLY A 128 -5.85 5.05 0.92
C GLY A 128 -5.96 5.65 2.31
N GLY A 129 -5.37 5.01 3.32
CA GLY A 129 -5.24 5.55 4.68
C GLY A 129 -4.58 6.92 4.72
N MET A 130 -3.59 7.18 3.86
CA MET A 130 -2.94 8.50 3.78
C MET A 130 -3.93 9.59 3.36
N ILE A 131 -4.75 9.31 2.34
CA ILE A 131 -5.77 10.26 1.86
C ILE A 131 -6.85 10.48 2.93
N LEU A 132 -7.23 9.41 3.65
CA LEU A 132 -8.16 9.51 4.77
C LEU A 132 -7.61 10.44 5.87
N GLY A 133 -6.32 10.31 6.20
CA GLY A 133 -5.65 11.18 7.17
C GLY A 133 -5.62 12.64 6.73
N ILE A 134 -5.30 12.92 5.46
CA ILE A 134 -5.30 14.29 4.91
C ILE A 134 -6.70 14.89 4.97
N CYS A 135 -7.72 14.14 4.53
CA CYS A 135 -9.11 14.62 4.58
C CYS A 135 -9.57 14.90 6.02
N ALA A 136 -9.15 14.08 6.99
CA ALA A 136 -9.42 14.33 8.40
C ALA A 136 -8.80 15.65 8.88
N SER A 137 -7.53 15.91 8.53
CA SER A 137 -6.85 17.17 8.84
C SER A 137 -7.52 18.38 8.18
N MET A 138 -7.93 18.25 6.91
CA MET A 138 -8.64 19.33 6.21
C MET A 138 -10.01 19.64 6.83
N GLU A 139 -10.78 18.63 7.25
CA GLU A 139 -12.07 18.84 7.95
C GLU A 139 -11.86 19.57 9.28
N GLU A 140 -10.80 19.21 10.02
CA GLU A 140 -10.44 19.87 11.26
C GLU A 140 -10.08 21.34 11.05
N GLN A 141 -9.26 21.64 10.03
CA GLN A 141 -8.90 23.01 9.64
C GLN A 141 -10.13 23.81 9.19
N LYS A 142 -10.99 23.23 8.34
CA LYS A 142 -12.23 23.86 7.89
C LYS A 142 -13.14 24.19 9.06
N ARG A 143 -13.27 23.29 10.03
CA ARG A 143 -14.04 23.56 11.28
C ARG A 143 -13.41 24.65 12.14
N SER A 144 -12.08 24.78 12.12
CA SER A 144 -11.33 25.82 12.84
C SER A 144 -11.42 27.21 12.17
N GLY A 145 -12.13 27.32 11.04
CA GLY A 145 -12.36 28.57 10.33
C GLY A 145 -11.48 28.81 9.11
N ALA A 146 -10.70 27.80 8.68
CA ALA A 146 -9.97 27.89 7.42
C ALA A 146 -10.95 27.87 6.23
N ASP A 147 -10.73 28.77 5.28
CA ASP A 147 -11.51 28.84 4.03
C ASP A 147 -11.06 27.75 3.05
N ILE A 148 -11.52 26.53 3.26
CA ILE A 148 -11.23 25.39 2.41
C ILE A 148 -12.48 25.06 1.59
N PRO A 149 -12.47 25.28 0.27
CA PRO A 149 -13.61 24.97 -0.59
C PRO A 149 -13.81 23.45 -0.70
N ASP A 150 -15.04 23.00 -0.93
CA ASP A 150 -15.36 21.58 -1.05
C ASP A 150 -14.65 20.93 -2.25
N GLU A 151 -14.40 21.69 -3.31
CA GLU A 151 -13.65 21.30 -4.50
C GLU A 151 -12.20 20.91 -4.18
N ALA A 152 -11.60 21.49 -3.12
CA ALA A 152 -10.24 21.13 -2.70
C ALA A 152 -10.16 19.69 -2.21
N PHE A 153 -11.20 19.17 -1.54
CA PHE A 153 -11.25 17.75 -1.15
C PHE A 153 -11.36 16.84 -2.37
N VAL A 154 -12.14 17.24 -3.37
CA VAL A 154 -12.30 16.47 -4.61
C VAL A 154 -11.00 16.46 -5.38
N ALA A 155 -10.36 17.61 -5.56
CA ALA A 155 -9.08 17.74 -6.27
C ALA A 155 -7.98 16.92 -5.61
N LEU A 156 -7.87 16.98 -4.28
CA LEU A 156 -6.90 16.21 -3.52
C LEU A 156 -7.12 14.69 -3.66
N LYS A 157 -8.36 14.23 -3.46
CA LYS A 157 -8.70 12.82 -3.63
C LYS A 157 -8.37 12.35 -5.05
N SER A 158 -8.81 13.08 -6.07
CA SER A 158 -8.58 12.74 -7.47
C SER A 158 -7.09 12.73 -7.84
N GLY A 159 -6.32 13.68 -7.30
CA GLY A 159 -4.87 13.76 -7.54
C GLY A 159 -4.06 12.64 -6.90
N LEU A 160 -4.49 12.16 -5.73
CA LEU A 160 -3.75 11.16 -4.96
C LEU A 160 -4.21 9.71 -5.20
N MET A 161 -5.46 9.49 -5.63
CA MET A 161 -6.01 8.14 -5.84
C MET A 161 -5.13 7.28 -6.75
N GLY A 162 -4.78 7.79 -7.93
CA GLY A 162 -3.98 7.06 -8.92
C GLY A 162 -2.59 6.69 -8.43
N PRO A 163 -1.78 7.66 -7.98
CA PRO A 163 -0.47 7.37 -7.41
C PRO A 163 -0.51 6.40 -6.22
N CYS A 164 -1.43 6.59 -5.27
CA CYS A 164 -1.57 5.69 -4.12
C CYS A 164 -1.95 4.27 -4.54
N ALA A 165 -2.88 4.12 -5.51
CA ALA A 165 -3.22 2.81 -6.08
C ALA A 165 -2.00 2.16 -6.74
N GLY A 166 -1.29 2.90 -7.62
CA GLY A 166 -0.14 2.35 -8.34
C GLY A 166 0.98 1.87 -7.43
N ILE A 167 1.23 2.55 -6.31
CA ILE A 167 2.22 2.15 -5.31
C ILE A 167 1.70 1.00 -4.47
N GLY A 168 0.51 1.16 -3.90
CA GLY A 168 -0.08 0.21 -2.98
C GLY A 168 -0.32 -1.15 -3.61
N ASP A 169 -1.01 -1.20 -4.76
CA ASP A 169 -1.27 -2.45 -5.50
C ASP A 169 0.04 -3.16 -5.89
N THR A 170 1.07 -2.40 -6.27
CA THR A 170 2.37 -3.00 -6.58
C THR A 170 3.00 -3.63 -5.36
N LEU A 171 3.01 -2.96 -4.23
CA LEU A 171 3.62 -3.48 -3.01
C LEU A 171 2.81 -4.63 -2.43
N SER A 172 1.50 -4.52 -2.40
CA SER A 172 0.59 -5.53 -1.84
C SER A 172 0.47 -6.75 -2.72
N GLN A 173 0.01 -6.57 -3.97
CA GLN A 173 -0.40 -7.66 -4.85
C GLN A 173 0.77 -8.28 -5.61
N VAL A 174 1.72 -7.45 -6.06
CA VAL A 174 2.82 -7.93 -6.93
C VAL A 174 4.01 -8.45 -6.10
N VAL A 175 4.21 -7.94 -4.89
CA VAL A 175 5.39 -8.28 -4.08
C VAL A 175 5.04 -9.06 -2.83
N LEU A 176 4.30 -8.44 -1.92
CA LEU A 176 4.14 -9.02 -0.58
C LEU A 176 3.29 -10.30 -0.61
N LEU A 177 2.19 -10.29 -1.35
CA LEU A 177 1.31 -11.44 -1.48
C LEU A 177 2.04 -12.66 -2.07
N PRO A 178 2.75 -12.58 -3.22
CA PRO A 178 3.49 -13.73 -3.74
C PRO A 178 4.63 -14.18 -2.83
N VAL A 179 5.42 -13.27 -2.28
CA VAL A 179 6.56 -13.61 -1.41
C VAL A 179 6.09 -14.37 -0.17
N LEU A 180 5.09 -13.85 0.53
CA LEU A 180 4.54 -14.52 1.70
C LEU A 180 3.88 -15.85 1.32
N SER A 181 3.11 -15.89 0.22
CA SER A 181 2.48 -17.14 -0.24
C SER A 181 3.51 -18.23 -0.47
N VAL A 182 4.63 -17.94 -1.13
CA VAL A 182 5.69 -18.93 -1.36
C VAL A 182 6.26 -19.47 -0.06
N ILE A 183 6.58 -18.59 0.88
CA ILE A 183 7.16 -18.99 2.17
C ILE A 183 6.20 -19.94 2.90
N PHE A 184 4.93 -19.54 3.02
CA PHE A 184 3.95 -20.30 3.81
C PHE A 184 3.42 -21.55 3.10
N ILE A 185 3.34 -21.56 1.76
CA ILE A 185 3.05 -22.79 0.99
C ILE A 185 4.16 -23.81 1.19
N ASN A 186 5.42 -23.39 1.13
CA ASN A 186 6.56 -24.29 1.35
C ASN A 186 6.53 -24.90 2.76
N LEU A 187 6.23 -24.11 3.78
CA LEU A 187 6.07 -24.61 5.15
C LEU A 187 4.88 -25.59 5.27
N ALA A 188 3.76 -25.27 4.61
CA ALA A 188 2.58 -26.14 4.62
C ALA A 188 2.84 -27.50 3.94
N THR A 189 3.57 -27.51 2.83
CA THR A 189 3.95 -28.76 2.13
C THR A 189 4.92 -29.63 2.93
N GLN A 190 5.67 -29.02 3.86
CA GLN A 190 6.52 -29.74 4.82
C GLN A 190 5.75 -30.24 6.06
N GLY A 191 4.40 -30.08 6.09
CA GLY A 191 3.55 -30.56 7.16
C GLY A 191 3.26 -29.53 8.27
N ALA A 192 3.64 -28.26 8.09
CA ALA A 192 3.34 -27.21 9.06
C ALA A 192 1.86 -26.76 8.95
N VAL A 193 0.95 -27.41 9.69
CA VAL A 193 -0.51 -27.17 9.67
C VAL A 193 -0.85 -25.73 10.09
N TRP A 194 -0.02 -25.09 10.88
CA TRP A 194 -0.20 -23.70 11.33
C TRP A 194 0.11 -22.65 10.25
N ALA A 195 0.79 -23.03 9.16
CA ALA A 195 1.29 -22.10 8.15
C ALA A 195 0.20 -21.22 7.52
N PRO A 196 -0.99 -21.70 7.13
CA PRO A 196 -2.06 -20.85 6.59
C PRO A 196 -2.56 -19.79 7.56
N ILE A 197 -2.66 -20.16 8.85
CA ILE A 197 -3.10 -19.24 9.90
C ILE A 197 -2.04 -18.15 10.10
N ALA A 198 -0.77 -18.55 10.21
CA ALA A 198 0.33 -17.59 10.36
C ALA A 198 0.47 -16.66 9.15
N TYR A 199 0.27 -17.16 7.94
CA TYR A 199 0.20 -16.33 6.72
C TYR A 199 -0.86 -15.24 6.87
N THR A 200 -2.09 -15.63 7.21
CA THR A 200 -3.22 -14.69 7.32
C THR A 200 -2.95 -13.65 8.40
N VAL A 201 -2.50 -14.08 9.58
CA VAL A 201 -2.21 -13.16 10.69
C VAL A 201 -1.08 -12.19 10.33
N LEU A 202 0.00 -12.68 9.73
CA LEU A 202 1.14 -11.85 9.34
C LEU A 202 0.76 -10.85 8.25
N PHE A 203 0.04 -11.32 7.22
CA PHE A 203 -0.45 -10.48 6.13
C PHE A 203 -1.33 -9.34 6.67
N MET A 204 -2.34 -9.69 7.47
CA MET A 204 -3.22 -8.70 8.10
C MET A 204 -2.46 -7.73 9.01
N ALA A 205 -1.51 -8.20 9.81
CA ALA A 205 -0.73 -7.35 10.71
C ALA A 205 0.13 -6.32 9.95
N ILE A 206 0.78 -6.75 8.86
CA ILE A 206 1.60 -5.86 8.03
C ILE A 206 0.71 -4.77 7.41
N PHE A 207 -0.37 -5.17 6.74
CA PHE A 207 -1.25 -4.23 6.05
C PHE A 207 -1.96 -3.29 7.02
N TYR A 208 -2.54 -3.81 8.09
CA TYR A 208 -3.14 -2.96 9.11
C TYR A 208 -2.15 -1.95 9.68
N GLY A 209 -0.91 -2.37 9.93
CA GLY A 209 0.15 -1.52 10.47
C GLY A 209 0.61 -0.43 9.48
N VAL A 210 0.87 -0.82 8.23
CA VAL A 210 1.30 0.11 7.16
C VAL A 210 0.23 1.15 6.89
N GLY A 211 -1.02 0.73 6.72
CA GLY A 211 -2.10 1.66 6.43
C GLY A 211 -2.40 2.61 7.59
N TYR A 212 -2.33 2.13 8.85
CA TYR A 212 -2.44 3.02 10.01
C TYR A 212 -1.29 4.03 10.09
N TRP A 213 -0.08 3.61 9.73
CA TRP A 213 1.08 4.51 9.65
C TRP A 213 0.88 5.55 8.55
N MET A 214 0.38 5.14 7.36
CA MET A 214 0.04 6.04 6.26
C MET A 214 -1.04 7.06 6.64
N LEU A 215 -2.08 6.65 7.37
CA LEU A 215 -3.10 7.56 7.90
C LEU A 215 -2.48 8.63 8.80
N ASN A 216 -1.58 8.24 9.70
CA ASN A 216 -0.93 9.19 10.60
C ASN A 216 -0.02 10.16 9.84
N ILE A 217 0.68 9.70 8.78
CA ILE A 217 1.45 10.57 7.89
C ILE A 217 0.51 11.59 7.24
N GLY A 218 -0.57 11.12 6.60
CA GLY A 218 -1.54 12.01 5.95
C GLY A 218 -2.11 13.06 6.89
N TYR A 219 -2.54 12.65 8.08
CA TYR A 219 -3.13 13.55 9.07
C TYR A 219 -2.14 14.62 9.56
N LYS A 220 -0.90 14.24 9.87
CA LYS A 220 0.11 15.16 10.39
C LYS A 220 0.69 16.10 9.35
N SER A 221 0.84 15.62 8.12
CA SER A 221 1.54 16.36 7.08
C SER A 221 0.65 17.34 6.33
N GLY A 222 -0.66 17.06 6.30
CA GLY A 222 -1.56 17.75 5.39
C GLY A 222 -1.27 17.44 3.91
N GLY A 223 -2.09 17.97 3.00
CA GLY A 223 -2.02 17.65 1.57
C GLY A 223 -0.73 18.11 0.89
N GLU A 224 -0.22 19.29 1.21
CA GLU A 224 0.97 19.88 0.55
C GLU A 224 2.26 19.09 0.85
N ALA A 225 2.46 18.69 2.10
CA ALA A 225 3.66 17.92 2.47
C ALA A 225 3.63 16.51 1.88
N VAL A 226 2.45 15.91 1.74
CA VAL A 226 2.31 14.61 1.06
C VAL A 226 2.59 14.73 -0.43
N LEU A 227 2.13 15.79 -1.10
CA LEU A 227 2.47 16.04 -2.50
C LEU A 227 3.99 16.18 -2.69
N LYS A 228 4.67 16.95 -1.86
CA LYS A 228 6.14 17.07 -1.87
C LYS A 228 6.84 15.72 -1.65
N LEU A 229 6.29 14.89 -0.75
CA LEU A 229 6.82 13.55 -0.52
C LEU A 229 6.64 12.65 -1.75
N MET A 230 5.51 12.75 -2.45
CA MET A 230 5.28 11.98 -3.69
C MET A 230 6.20 12.47 -4.82
N GLU A 231 6.45 13.77 -4.91
CA GLU A 231 7.37 14.36 -5.89
C GLU A 231 8.86 14.05 -5.61
N SER A 232 9.20 13.66 -4.37
CA SER A 232 10.59 13.33 -4.00
C SER A 232 11.16 12.10 -4.74
N GLY A 233 10.31 11.32 -5.41
CA GLY A 233 10.71 10.12 -6.15
C GLY A 233 11.01 8.90 -5.29
N ILE A 234 10.87 8.97 -3.96
CA ILE A 234 11.10 7.82 -3.08
C ILE A 234 10.14 6.68 -3.38
N PHE A 235 8.87 6.98 -3.66
CA PHE A 235 7.88 5.98 -4.01
C PHE A 235 8.22 5.28 -5.33
N ASP A 236 8.73 6.01 -6.33
CA ASP A 236 9.21 5.41 -7.57
C ASP A 236 10.37 4.44 -7.34
N LYS A 237 11.27 4.76 -6.42
CA LYS A 237 12.38 3.88 -6.02
C LYS A 237 11.86 2.61 -5.33
N VAL A 238 10.92 2.76 -4.39
CA VAL A 238 10.29 1.62 -3.70
C VAL A 238 9.56 0.72 -4.70
N VAL A 239 8.78 1.28 -5.63
CA VAL A 239 8.11 0.52 -6.70
C VAL A 239 9.12 -0.19 -7.63
N LYS A 240 10.26 0.42 -7.94
CA LYS A 240 11.31 -0.24 -8.73
C LYS A 240 11.90 -1.45 -7.99
N VAL A 241 12.23 -1.31 -6.71
CA VAL A 241 12.71 -2.42 -5.87
C VAL A 241 11.67 -3.54 -5.84
N ALA A 242 10.42 -3.20 -5.60
CA ALA A 242 9.30 -4.11 -5.56
C ALA A 242 9.15 -4.90 -6.89
N ASN A 243 9.20 -4.22 -8.02
CA ASN A 243 9.09 -4.85 -9.35
C ASN A 243 10.25 -5.80 -9.64
N ILE A 244 11.49 -5.45 -9.27
CA ILE A 244 12.66 -6.33 -9.43
C ILE A 244 12.46 -7.60 -8.58
N LEU A 245 12.10 -7.45 -7.32
CA LEU A 245 11.88 -8.56 -6.41
C LEU A 245 10.71 -9.45 -6.88
N GLY A 246 9.58 -8.86 -7.23
CA GLY A 246 8.42 -9.58 -7.74
C GLY A 246 8.74 -10.40 -8.99
N CYS A 247 9.43 -9.81 -9.97
CA CYS A 247 9.86 -10.53 -11.18
C CYS A 247 10.79 -11.71 -10.83
N ALA A 248 11.78 -11.52 -9.95
CA ALA A 248 12.71 -12.58 -9.57
C ALA A 248 12.00 -13.74 -8.84
N VAL A 249 11.12 -13.42 -7.90
CA VAL A 249 10.31 -14.42 -7.17
C VAL A 249 9.38 -15.17 -8.12
N CYS A 250 8.69 -14.49 -9.03
CA CYS A 250 7.86 -15.13 -10.04
C CYS A 250 8.67 -16.07 -10.94
N GLY A 251 9.88 -15.68 -11.35
CA GLY A 251 10.79 -16.54 -12.13
C GLY A 251 11.19 -17.79 -11.37
N ALA A 252 11.53 -17.67 -10.10
CA ALA A 252 11.85 -18.79 -9.22
C ALA A 252 10.66 -19.75 -9.03
N LEU A 253 9.44 -19.19 -8.89
CA LEU A 253 8.19 -19.96 -8.79
C LEU A 253 7.91 -20.75 -10.05
N ILE A 254 8.01 -20.13 -11.23
CA ILE A 254 7.81 -20.81 -12.51
C ILE A 254 8.75 -22.02 -12.58
N CYS A 255 10.02 -21.85 -12.22
CA CYS A 255 10.98 -22.97 -12.20
C CYS A 255 10.58 -24.05 -11.20
N SER A 256 10.07 -23.70 -10.03
CA SER A 256 9.71 -24.66 -8.98
C SER A 256 8.45 -25.48 -9.30
N TYR A 257 7.50 -24.88 -10.03
CA TYR A 257 6.20 -25.54 -10.32
C TYR A 257 6.08 -26.06 -11.75
N VAL A 258 6.86 -25.51 -12.70
CA VAL A 258 6.91 -26.01 -14.07
C VAL A 258 8.08 -26.98 -14.20
N SER A 259 7.83 -28.27 -13.98
CA SER A 259 8.82 -29.30 -14.25
C SER A 259 9.05 -29.44 -15.75
N PHE A 260 10.09 -28.79 -16.28
CA PHE A 260 10.56 -29.05 -17.63
C PHE A 260 11.25 -30.42 -17.67
N ASN A 261 10.60 -31.39 -18.29
CA ASN A 261 11.20 -32.71 -18.47
C ASN A 261 12.15 -32.65 -19.68
N TRP A 262 13.36 -32.14 -19.48
CA TRP A 262 14.38 -32.01 -20.52
C TRP A 262 14.76 -33.35 -21.18
N ASN A 263 14.51 -34.47 -20.49
CA ASN A 263 14.77 -35.80 -21.04
C ASN A 263 13.92 -36.15 -22.26
N VAL A 264 12.73 -35.54 -22.40
CA VAL A 264 11.86 -35.77 -23.58
C VAL A 264 12.36 -35.04 -24.82
N VAL A 265 13.05 -33.89 -24.64
CA VAL A 265 13.58 -33.11 -25.77
C VAL A 265 14.87 -33.68 -26.30
N MET A 266 15.75 -34.17 -25.42
CA MET A 266 17.04 -34.72 -25.82
C MET A 266 16.94 -36.13 -26.40
N MET A 267 15.88 -36.90 -26.12
CA MET A 267 15.67 -38.22 -26.73
C MET A 267 15.09 -38.14 -28.16
N ARG A 268 14.65 -36.97 -28.63
CA ARG A 268 14.09 -36.79 -29.97
C ARG A 268 15.15 -36.48 -31.05
N GLU A 269 16.35 -36.16 -30.67
CA GLU A 269 17.47 -35.91 -31.61
C GLU A 269 18.47 -37.04 -31.69
N GLY A 270 18.19 -38.19 -31.06
CA GLY A 270 19.07 -39.35 -30.99
C GLY A 270 18.51 -40.63 -31.61
N VAL A 271 17.77 -40.49 -32.74
CA VAL A 271 17.47 -41.66 -33.63
C VAL A 271 17.73 -41.24 -35.06
#